data_e0bb644fb7870108f7a6a7b6a6745f57
#
_entry.id   e0bb644fb7870108f7a6a7b6a6745f57
#
_cell.length_a   1.000
_cell.length_b   1.000
_cell.length_c   1.000
_cell.angle_alpha   90.00
_cell.angle_beta   90.00
_cell.angle_gamma   90.00
#
_symmetry.space_group_name_H-M   'P 1'
#
loop_
_entity.id
_entity.type
_entity.pdbx_description
1 polymer ?
#
loop_
_entity_poly.entity_id
_entity_poly.type
_entity_poly.pdbx_seq_one_letter_code
_entity_poly.pdbx_strand_id
1 'polypeptide(L)'
;MRRVIILGSTGSIGVQALDVIRANPDRFEVVGLGAGRNRELALAQAAEFAVEHVSFGADDAEQLVRTVEADVVLNGITGSVGLGPTLAVLETEATLALANKESLIVGGALVKDRVRPGQLVPVDSEHSAIAQALRAGSSHEVRRLVLTASGGPFRGRSRDSLADVTPREALAHPTWDMGLVITTNSATLVNKGLEVIEAHLLFDVPYDRIAVTVHPQSIVHSMVEFVDGSTVAQASPPNMRLPISLGLDWPHRVAGVGEPLDWTTASTWTFEPLDTEAFPAVELAKAVGVSGGTWPAVFNAANEQAVMAFHAGRIGYLDILDTVTEVVDRHDGGEVTLAGVLGAEAWARRTADEVIAALA
;
A
#
# COMPACT_ATOMS: atom_id res chain seq x y z
N MET A 1 -14.15 -2.90 -24.31
CA MET A 1 -14.51 -2.91 -22.87
C MET A 1 -13.47 -3.77 -22.18
N ARG A 2 -12.87 -3.31 -21.04
CA ARG A 2 -11.87 -4.09 -20.31
C ARG A 2 -12.55 -5.01 -19.29
N ARG A 3 -12.19 -6.27 -19.30
CA ARG A 3 -12.69 -7.29 -18.36
C ARG A 3 -11.89 -7.21 -17.06
N VAL A 4 -12.59 -7.01 -15.94
CA VAL A 4 -11.99 -6.71 -14.64
C VAL A 4 -12.33 -7.80 -13.63
N ILE A 5 -11.32 -8.35 -12.96
CA ILE A 5 -11.48 -9.10 -11.71
C ILE A 5 -11.14 -8.16 -10.55
N ILE A 6 -11.96 -8.16 -9.50
CA ILE A 6 -11.72 -7.38 -8.28
C ILE A 6 -11.55 -8.34 -7.11
N LEU A 7 -10.33 -8.45 -6.60
CA LEU A 7 -10.01 -9.19 -5.37
C LEU A 7 -10.07 -8.24 -4.18
N GLY A 8 -10.84 -8.60 -3.15
CA GLY A 8 -11.17 -7.70 -2.04
C GLY A 8 -12.35 -6.76 -2.35
N SER A 9 -13.33 -7.20 -3.13
CA SER A 9 -14.45 -6.39 -3.65
C SER A 9 -15.28 -5.71 -2.58
N THR A 10 -15.36 -6.28 -1.38
CA THR A 10 -16.13 -5.76 -0.24
C THR A 10 -15.34 -4.82 0.66
N GLY A 11 -14.03 -4.65 0.41
CA GLY A 11 -13.17 -3.68 1.08
C GLY A 11 -13.30 -2.27 0.48
N SER A 12 -12.67 -1.28 1.13
CA SER A 12 -12.75 0.13 0.72
C SER A 12 -12.32 0.34 -0.74
N ILE A 13 -11.20 -0.27 -1.16
CA ILE A 13 -10.70 -0.16 -2.54
C ILE A 13 -11.65 -0.84 -3.52
N GLY A 14 -12.13 -2.06 -3.20
CA GLY A 14 -13.02 -2.81 -4.07
C GLY A 14 -14.36 -2.11 -4.30
N VAL A 15 -14.96 -1.54 -3.24
CA VAL A 15 -16.21 -0.77 -3.35
C VAL A 15 -16.00 0.46 -4.24
N GLN A 16 -14.91 1.21 -4.05
CA GLN A 16 -14.61 2.37 -4.88
C GLN A 16 -14.29 1.99 -6.33
N ALA A 17 -13.68 0.82 -6.58
CA ALA A 17 -13.47 0.30 -7.92
C ALA A 17 -14.80 -0.01 -8.62
N LEU A 18 -15.73 -0.64 -7.92
CA LEU A 18 -17.09 -0.88 -8.42
C LEU A 18 -17.84 0.44 -8.71
N ASP A 19 -17.67 1.48 -7.88
CA ASP A 19 -18.24 2.81 -8.15
C ASP A 19 -17.67 3.41 -9.45
N VAL A 20 -16.36 3.30 -9.67
CA VAL A 20 -15.72 3.76 -10.93
C VAL A 20 -16.27 3.00 -12.13
N ILE A 21 -16.41 1.69 -12.02
CA ILE A 21 -16.93 0.83 -13.11
C ILE A 21 -18.41 1.14 -13.38
N ARG A 22 -19.22 1.28 -12.33
CA ARG A 22 -20.65 1.64 -12.43
C ARG A 22 -20.87 2.95 -13.18
N ALA A 23 -19.99 3.92 -12.95
CA ALA A 23 -20.03 5.21 -13.64
C ALA A 23 -19.50 5.16 -15.09
N ASN A 24 -18.84 4.07 -15.50
CA ASN A 24 -18.19 3.93 -16.81
C ASN A 24 -18.48 2.57 -17.47
N PRO A 25 -19.75 2.20 -17.67
CA PRO A 25 -20.15 0.86 -18.13
C PRO A 25 -19.69 0.55 -19.56
N ASP A 26 -19.42 1.56 -20.37
CA ASP A 26 -18.91 1.37 -21.74
C ASP A 26 -17.40 1.04 -21.77
N ARG A 27 -16.69 1.24 -20.67
CA ARG A 27 -15.24 1.01 -20.56
C ARG A 27 -14.88 -0.31 -19.89
N PHE A 28 -15.66 -0.71 -18.90
CA PHE A 28 -15.33 -1.82 -18.00
C PHE A 28 -16.46 -2.83 -17.88
N GLU A 29 -16.08 -4.09 -17.71
CA GLU A 29 -16.96 -5.21 -17.40
C GLU A 29 -16.38 -5.99 -16.21
N VAL A 30 -17.17 -6.20 -15.18
CA VAL A 30 -16.73 -7.04 -14.04
C VAL A 30 -16.99 -8.49 -14.38
N VAL A 31 -15.92 -9.29 -14.47
CA VAL A 31 -15.99 -10.72 -14.82
C VAL A 31 -15.74 -11.66 -13.62
N GLY A 32 -15.21 -11.11 -12.51
CA GLY A 32 -14.95 -11.90 -11.31
C GLY A 32 -14.86 -11.04 -10.06
N LEU A 33 -15.33 -11.56 -8.93
CA LEU A 33 -15.25 -10.92 -7.62
C LEU A 33 -14.64 -11.87 -6.59
N GLY A 34 -13.64 -11.39 -5.86
CA GLY A 34 -13.06 -12.06 -4.71
C GLY A 34 -13.38 -11.31 -3.43
N ALA A 35 -13.81 -11.98 -2.38
CA ALA A 35 -14.10 -11.39 -1.09
C ALA A 35 -13.58 -12.26 0.07
N GLY A 36 -13.46 -11.67 1.25
CA GLY A 36 -13.17 -12.38 2.49
C GLY A 36 -14.44 -12.83 3.21
N ARG A 37 -14.70 -12.22 4.38
CA ARG A 37 -15.78 -12.63 5.29
C ARG A 37 -17.17 -12.10 4.89
N ASN A 38 -17.24 -10.96 4.22
CA ASN A 38 -18.52 -10.33 3.90
C ASN A 38 -19.15 -10.93 2.63
N ARG A 39 -19.67 -12.15 2.78
CA ARG A 39 -20.29 -12.93 1.68
C ARG A 39 -21.57 -12.27 1.17
N GLU A 40 -22.37 -11.69 2.06
CA GLU A 40 -23.65 -11.06 1.71
C GLU A 40 -23.43 -9.90 0.73
N LEU A 41 -22.52 -8.98 1.07
CA LEU A 41 -22.18 -7.85 0.20
C LEU A 41 -21.57 -8.32 -1.13
N ALA A 42 -20.70 -9.33 -1.10
CA ALA A 42 -20.09 -9.86 -2.34
C ALA A 42 -21.14 -10.44 -3.29
N LEU A 43 -22.12 -11.17 -2.78
CA LEU A 43 -23.22 -11.71 -3.59
C LEU A 43 -24.16 -10.62 -4.10
N ALA A 44 -24.40 -9.57 -3.31
CA ALA A 44 -25.16 -8.41 -3.77
C ALA A 44 -24.44 -7.67 -4.91
N GLN A 45 -23.11 -7.48 -4.79
CA GLN A 45 -22.26 -6.92 -5.85
C GLN A 45 -22.29 -7.80 -7.11
N ALA A 46 -22.20 -9.12 -6.96
CA ALA A 46 -22.27 -10.05 -8.08
C ALA A 46 -23.62 -9.98 -8.82
N ALA A 47 -24.71 -9.87 -8.08
CA ALA A 47 -26.04 -9.71 -8.67
C ALA A 47 -26.19 -8.37 -9.41
N GLU A 48 -25.67 -7.28 -8.84
CA GLU A 48 -25.70 -5.94 -9.45
C GLU A 48 -24.94 -5.88 -10.79
N PHE A 49 -23.74 -6.47 -10.83
CA PHE A 49 -22.87 -6.43 -12.01
C PHE A 49 -23.01 -7.67 -12.92
N ALA A 50 -23.99 -8.53 -12.64
CA ALA A 50 -24.24 -9.78 -13.37
C ALA A 50 -22.99 -10.71 -13.45
N VAL A 51 -22.22 -10.79 -12.36
CA VAL A 51 -20.99 -11.58 -12.27
C VAL A 51 -21.32 -13.01 -11.85
N GLU A 52 -20.89 -13.99 -12.65
CA GLU A 52 -21.08 -15.42 -12.34
C GLU A 52 -19.97 -15.99 -11.44
N HIS A 53 -18.77 -15.43 -11.49
CA HIS A 53 -17.59 -15.94 -10.83
C HIS A 53 -17.30 -15.17 -9.52
N VAL A 54 -17.60 -15.80 -8.38
CA VAL A 54 -17.35 -15.23 -7.05
C VAL A 54 -16.50 -16.19 -6.23
N SER A 55 -15.44 -15.68 -5.59
CA SER A 55 -14.54 -16.47 -4.74
C SER A 55 -14.49 -15.93 -3.31
N PHE A 56 -14.12 -16.79 -2.34
CA PHE A 56 -14.05 -16.45 -0.94
C PHE A 56 -12.78 -17.00 -0.28
N GLY A 57 -11.87 -16.10 0.07
CA GLY A 57 -10.55 -16.41 0.61
C GLY A 57 -9.45 -16.31 -0.44
N ALA A 58 -8.19 -16.39 0.00
CA ALA A 58 -7.04 -16.20 -0.87
C ALA A 58 -6.85 -17.35 -1.87
N ASP A 59 -7.00 -18.58 -1.43
CA ASP A 59 -6.82 -19.77 -2.29
C ASP A 59 -7.87 -19.81 -3.41
N ASP A 60 -9.14 -19.52 -3.09
CA ASP A 60 -10.21 -19.43 -4.08
C ASP A 60 -9.98 -18.22 -5.03
N ALA A 61 -9.40 -17.13 -4.54
CA ALA A 61 -9.03 -15.96 -5.36
C ALA A 61 -7.93 -16.31 -6.37
N GLU A 62 -6.94 -17.13 -5.99
CA GLU A 62 -5.94 -17.63 -6.93
C GLU A 62 -6.57 -18.47 -8.03
N GLN A 63 -7.49 -19.38 -7.67
CA GLN A 63 -8.19 -20.22 -8.63
C GLN A 63 -9.08 -19.37 -9.56
N LEU A 64 -9.75 -18.35 -9.03
CA LEU A 64 -10.53 -17.40 -9.84
C LEU A 64 -9.66 -16.75 -10.92
N VAL A 65 -8.49 -16.22 -10.53
CA VAL A 65 -7.55 -15.57 -11.45
C VAL A 65 -7.04 -16.55 -12.54
N ARG A 66 -6.78 -17.80 -12.19
CA ARG A 66 -6.28 -18.81 -13.15
C ARG A 66 -7.33 -19.32 -14.11
N THR A 67 -8.63 -19.20 -13.78
CA THR A 67 -9.72 -19.80 -14.56
C THR A 67 -10.57 -18.81 -15.32
N VAL A 68 -10.62 -17.55 -14.90
CA VAL A 68 -11.42 -16.51 -15.54
C VAL A 68 -10.52 -15.54 -16.29
N GLU A 69 -10.73 -15.43 -17.60
CA GLU A 69 -10.00 -14.47 -18.42
C GLU A 69 -10.35 -13.02 -18.06
N ALA A 70 -9.32 -12.21 -17.79
CA ALA A 70 -9.44 -10.79 -17.51
C ALA A 70 -8.33 -9.99 -18.19
N ASP A 71 -8.61 -8.72 -18.48
CA ASP A 71 -7.61 -7.79 -19.00
C ASP A 71 -6.87 -7.08 -17.86
N VAL A 72 -7.53 -6.97 -16.70
CA VAL A 72 -6.95 -6.39 -15.47
C VAL A 72 -7.50 -7.07 -14.23
N VAL A 73 -6.64 -7.33 -13.26
CA VAL A 73 -7.00 -7.81 -11.92
C VAL A 73 -6.60 -6.75 -10.91
N LEU A 74 -7.59 -6.19 -10.22
CA LEU A 74 -7.36 -5.32 -9.07
C LEU A 74 -7.18 -6.18 -7.83
N ASN A 75 -5.99 -6.18 -7.23
CA ASN A 75 -5.76 -6.83 -5.95
C ASN A 75 -5.83 -5.82 -4.78
N GLY A 76 -6.96 -5.79 -4.10
CA GLY A 76 -7.24 -5.03 -2.88
C GLY A 76 -7.43 -5.89 -1.63
N ILE A 77 -6.91 -7.11 -1.63
CA ILE A 77 -6.87 -7.97 -0.42
C ILE A 77 -5.93 -7.32 0.60
N THR A 78 -6.35 -7.23 1.86
CA THR A 78 -5.54 -6.62 2.91
C THR A 78 -4.53 -7.62 3.48
N GLY A 79 -3.29 -7.19 3.66
CA GLY A 79 -2.22 -7.97 4.28
C GLY A 79 -1.52 -8.96 3.33
N SER A 80 -0.53 -9.66 3.85
CA SER A 80 0.35 -10.56 3.08
C SER A 80 -0.35 -11.78 2.47
N VAL A 81 -1.55 -12.13 2.94
CA VAL A 81 -2.38 -13.21 2.34
C VAL A 81 -2.73 -12.93 0.86
N GLY A 82 -2.63 -11.68 0.41
CA GLY A 82 -2.78 -11.32 -1.00
C GLY A 82 -1.59 -11.71 -1.89
N LEU A 83 -0.48 -12.23 -1.34
CA LEU A 83 0.71 -12.59 -2.12
C LEU A 83 0.45 -13.73 -3.10
N GLY A 84 -0.24 -14.80 -2.68
CA GLY A 84 -0.61 -15.89 -3.56
C GLY A 84 -1.42 -15.42 -4.78
N PRO A 85 -2.56 -14.72 -4.58
CA PRO A 85 -3.29 -14.09 -5.68
C PRO A 85 -2.45 -13.15 -6.54
N THR A 86 -1.55 -12.35 -5.95
CA THR A 86 -0.61 -11.49 -6.71
C THR A 86 0.24 -12.34 -7.66
N LEU A 87 0.86 -13.40 -7.16
CA LEU A 87 1.69 -14.28 -7.99
C LEU A 87 0.87 -14.97 -9.08
N ALA A 88 -0.37 -15.39 -8.77
CA ALA A 88 -1.27 -15.98 -9.76
C ALA A 88 -1.60 -15.02 -10.91
N VAL A 89 -1.81 -13.72 -10.63
CA VAL A 89 -2.04 -12.71 -11.70
C VAL A 89 -0.82 -12.60 -12.60
N LEU A 90 0.40 -12.61 -12.04
CA LEU A 90 1.63 -12.49 -12.81
C LEU A 90 1.90 -13.68 -13.74
N GLU A 91 1.27 -14.84 -13.48
CA GLU A 91 1.28 -16.01 -14.38
C GLU A 91 0.36 -15.84 -15.61
N THR A 92 -0.54 -14.83 -15.61
CA THR A 92 -1.49 -14.53 -16.69
C THR A 92 -1.02 -13.35 -17.54
N GLU A 93 -1.75 -13.05 -18.62
CA GLU A 93 -1.51 -11.84 -19.44
C GLU A 93 -2.16 -10.58 -18.86
N ALA A 94 -2.96 -10.69 -17.80
CA ALA A 94 -3.66 -9.56 -17.20
C ALA A 94 -2.71 -8.55 -16.56
N THR A 95 -3.12 -7.28 -16.61
CA THR A 95 -2.48 -6.23 -15.84
C THR A 95 -2.83 -6.42 -14.36
N LEU A 96 -1.84 -6.39 -13.49
CA LEU A 96 -2.02 -6.35 -12.04
C LEU A 96 -2.16 -4.89 -11.59
N ALA A 97 -3.36 -4.45 -11.26
CA ALA A 97 -3.61 -3.21 -10.54
C ALA A 97 -3.43 -3.46 -9.04
N LEU A 98 -2.26 -3.14 -8.50
CA LEU A 98 -1.86 -3.54 -7.15
C LEU A 98 -2.22 -2.46 -6.12
N ALA A 99 -3.24 -2.74 -5.31
CA ALA A 99 -3.61 -1.96 -4.13
C ALA A 99 -3.15 -2.61 -2.81
N ASN A 100 -2.76 -3.89 -2.87
CA ASN A 100 -2.18 -4.64 -1.76
C ASN A 100 -0.66 -4.48 -1.77
N LYS A 101 -0.15 -3.41 -1.14
CA LYS A 101 1.29 -3.13 -1.07
C LYS A 101 2.07 -4.22 -0.33
N GLU A 102 1.45 -4.84 0.67
CA GLU A 102 2.06 -5.89 1.48
C GLU A 102 2.50 -7.08 0.63
N SER A 103 1.74 -7.46 -0.40
CA SER A 103 2.13 -8.52 -1.33
C SER A 103 3.45 -8.23 -2.04
N LEU A 104 3.66 -7.01 -2.50
CA LEU A 104 4.90 -6.61 -3.17
C LEU A 104 6.06 -6.52 -2.17
N ILE A 105 5.83 -5.92 -1.01
CA ILE A 105 6.86 -5.74 0.04
C ILE A 105 7.32 -7.10 0.57
N VAL A 106 6.36 -7.94 0.94
CA VAL A 106 6.61 -9.28 1.50
C VAL A 106 7.19 -10.22 0.43
N GLY A 107 6.62 -10.18 -0.78
CA GLY A 107 7.07 -11.00 -1.90
C GLY A 107 8.40 -10.55 -2.52
N GLY A 108 8.74 -9.25 -2.45
CA GLY A 108 10.00 -8.69 -2.90
C GLY A 108 10.46 -9.23 -4.26
N ALA A 109 11.60 -9.91 -4.27
CA ALA A 109 12.17 -10.51 -5.47
C ALA A 109 11.24 -11.54 -6.13
N LEU A 110 10.43 -12.30 -5.36
CA LEU A 110 9.49 -13.27 -5.94
C LEU A 110 8.47 -12.62 -6.88
N VAL A 111 8.03 -11.40 -6.55
CA VAL A 111 7.13 -10.63 -7.39
C VAL A 111 7.91 -9.99 -8.53
N LYS A 112 9.03 -9.32 -8.23
CA LYS A 112 9.86 -8.63 -9.25
C LYS A 112 10.33 -9.55 -10.38
N ASP A 113 10.76 -10.76 -10.05
CA ASP A 113 11.29 -11.74 -11.03
C ASP A 113 10.19 -12.25 -11.98
N ARG A 114 8.91 -12.09 -11.62
CA ARG A 114 7.76 -12.53 -12.42
C ARG A 114 7.07 -11.42 -13.20
N VAL A 115 7.22 -10.17 -12.75
CA VAL A 115 6.58 -9.02 -13.39
C VAL A 115 7.16 -8.77 -14.77
N ARG A 116 6.29 -8.76 -15.78
CA ARG A 116 6.65 -8.32 -17.12
C ARG A 116 6.58 -6.79 -17.24
N PRO A 117 7.35 -6.17 -18.15
CA PRO A 117 7.28 -4.73 -18.36
C PRO A 117 5.83 -4.24 -18.59
N GLY A 118 5.37 -3.31 -17.76
CA GLY A 118 4.02 -2.72 -17.84
C GLY A 118 2.89 -3.59 -17.27
N GLN A 119 3.17 -4.78 -16.74
CA GLN A 119 2.16 -5.68 -16.19
C GLN A 119 1.66 -5.22 -14.81
N LEU A 120 2.49 -4.56 -14.00
CA LEU A 120 2.14 -4.09 -12.66
C LEU A 120 1.89 -2.58 -12.68
N VAL A 121 0.72 -2.16 -12.20
CA VAL A 121 0.30 -0.76 -12.07
C VAL A 121 -0.05 -0.48 -10.60
N PRO A 122 0.62 0.47 -9.94
CA PRO A 122 0.32 0.78 -8.56
C PRO A 122 -1.01 1.51 -8.39
N VAL A 123 -1.76 1.14 -7.36
CA VAL A 123 -3.02 1.79 -6.96
C VAL A 123 -2.86 2.59 -5.66
N ASP A 124 -1.80 2.35 -4.88
CA ASP A 124 -1.44 3.24 -3.78
C ASP A 124 -1.27 4.67 -4.30
N SER A 125 -1.80 5.69 -3.58
CA SER A 125 -1.91 7.06 -4.10
C SER A 125 -0.56 7.68 -4.41
N GLU A 126 0.42 7.47 -3.56
CA GLU A 126 1.78 7.99 -3.70
C GLU A 126 2.50 7.36 -4.88
N HIS A 127 2.38 6.06 -5.04
CA HIS A 127 3.05 5.32 -6.13
C HIS A 127 2.35 5.56 -7.48
N SER A 128 1.03 5.68 -7.49
CA SER A 128 0.29 6.13 -8.67
C SER A 128 0.74 7.55 -9.09
N ALA A 129 0.96 8.45 -8.13
CA ALA A 129 1.46 9.79 -8.40
C ALA A 129 2.88 9.77 -9.00
N ILE A 130 3.78 8.94 -8.45
CA ILE A 130 5.13 8.74 -9.00
C ILE A 130 5.04 8.17 -10.42
N ALA A 131 4.25 7.13 -10.65
CA ALA A 131 4.07 6.53 -11.98
C ALA A 131 3.57 7.55 -13.02
N GLN A 132 2.68 8.48 -12.61
CA GLN A 132 2.21 9.57 -13.46
C GLN A 132 3.32 10.60 -13.72
N ALA A 133 4.09 10.99 -12.71
CA ALA A 133 5.16 11.98 -12.82
C ALA A 133 6.35 11.45 -13.64
N LEU A 134 6.68 10.17 -13.57
CA LEU A 134 7.71 9.50 -14.37
C LEU A 134 7.45 9.54 -15.88
N ARG A 135 6.20 9.78 -16.30
CA ARG A 135 5.88 9.97 -17.73
C ARG A 135 6.46 11.25 -18.33
N ALA A 136 6.97 12.16 -17.49
CA ALA A 136 7.56 13.44 -17.95
C ALA A 136 9.02 13.31 -18.36
N GLY A 137 9.68 12.18 -18.14
CA GLY A 137 11.08 11.97 -18.51
C GLY A 137 11.45 10.49 -18.59
N SER A 138 12.72 10.20 -18.79
CA SER A 138 13.30 8.86 -18.86
C SER A 138 13.88 8.45 -17.51
N SER A 139 13.97 7.16 -17.24
CA SER A 139 14.46 6.63 -15.95
C SER A 139 15.87 7.13 -15.57
N HIS A 140 16.77 7.29 -16.55
CA HIS A 140 18.12 7.79 -16.32
C HIS A 140 18.18 9.29 -15.96
N GLU A 141 17.12 10.04 -16.23
CA GLU A 141 16.99 11.46 -15.88
C GLU A 141 16.42 11.65 -14.47
N VAL A 142 15.92 10.58 -13.82
CA VAL A 142 15.38 10.67 -12.46
C VAL A 142 16.53 10.86 -11.48
N ARG A 143 16.55 11.99 -10.76
CA ARG A 143 17.48 12.24 -9.66
C ARG A 143 17.05 11.53 -8.39
N ARG A 144 15.78 11.70 -7.99
CA ARG A 144 15.17 11.03 -6.82
C ARG A 144 13.65 11.03 -6.87
N LEU A 145 13.05 10.12 -6.11
CA LEU A 145 11.63 10.12 -5.79
C LEU A 145 11.41 10.89 -4.48
N VAL A 146 10.29 11.61 -4.39
CA VAL A 146 9.89 12.33 -3.19
C VAL A 146 8.47 11.91 -2.83
N LEU A 147 8.34 11.04 -1.81
CA LEU A 147 7.05 10.64 -1.27
C LEU A 147 6.55 11.68 -0.29
N THR A 148 5.27 12.03 -0.39
CA THR A 148 4.63 12.88 0.62
C THR A 148 3.97 12.04 1.71
N ALA A 149 3.88 12.57 2.91
CA ALA A 149 3.14 12.02 4.03
C ALA A 149 2.26 13.10 4.65
N SER A 150 1.05 12.76 5.10
CA SER A 150 0.24 13.71 5.88
C SER A 150 0.89 14.10 7.21
N GLY A 151 1.80 13.27 7.71
CA GLY A 151 2.41 13.36 9.02
C GLY A 151 1.60 12.67 10.13
N GLY A 152 0.43 12.13 9.80
CA GLY A 152 -0.45 11.46 10.74
C GLY A 152 -1.04 12.38 11.81
N PRO A 153 -1.75 11.82 12.80
CA PRO A 153 -2.41 12.60 13.86
C PRO A 153 -1.44 13.22 14.87
N PHE A 154 -0.17 12.79 14.89
CA PHE A 154 0.81 13.22 15.90
C PHE A 154 1.91 14.12 15.34
N ARG A 155 1.73 14.66 14.15
CA ARG A 155 2.66 15.61 13.53
C ARG A 155 3.02 16.74 14.50
N GLY A 156 4.32 17.01 14.65
CA GLY A 156 4.85 18.06 15.53
C GLY A 156 4.94 17.70 17.02
N ARG A 157 4.59 16.46 17.40
CA ARG A 157 4.79 15.96 18.77
C ARG A 157 6.19 15.34 18.91
N SER A 158 6.85 15.61 20.05
CA SER A 158 8.10 14.93 20.40
C SER A 158 7.86 13.48 20.81
N ARG A 159 8.87 12.59 20.67
CA ARG A 159 8.78 11.17 21.06
C ARG A 159 8.26 10.99 22.50
N ASP A 160 8.80 11.73 23.46
CA ASP A 160 8.38 11.63 24.87
C ASP A 160 6.90 11.92 25.08
N SER A 161 6.35 12.85 24.30
CA SER A 161 4.92 13.19 24.36
C SER A 161 3.99 12.14 23.79
N LEU A 162 4.53 11.10 23.15
CA LEU A 162 3.78 10.00 22.56
C LEU A 162 3.61 8.79 23.49
N ALA A 163 4.26 8.80 24.67
CA ALA A 163 4.23 7.65 25.58
C ALA A 163 2.81 7.23 26.02
N ASP A 164 1.93 8.21 26.25
CA ASP A 164 0.57 7.97 26.75
C ASP A 164 -0.50 8.00 25.63
N VAL A 165 -0.09 7.90 24.35
CA VAL A 165 -1.03 7.87 23.23
C VAL A 165 -1.93 6.64 23.29
N THR A 166 -3.22 6.90 23.17
CA THR A 166 -4.26 5.86 23.21
C THR A 166 -4.59 5.31 21.82
N PRO A 167 -5.13 4.07 21.72
CA PRO A 167 -5.64 3.54 20.44
C PRO A 167 -6.62 4.45 19.73
N ARG A 168 -7.48 5.15 20.46
CA ARG A 168 -8.46 6.09 19.90
C ARG A 168 -7.76 7.29 19.22
N GLU A 169 -6.73 7.84 19.84
CA GLU A 169 -5.98 8.96 19.28
C GLU A 169 -5.21 8.53 18.02
N ALA A 170 -4.63 7.32 18.02
CA ALA A 170 -3.92 6.79 16.87
C ALA A 170 -4.85 6.55 15.64
N LEU A 171 -6.14 6.39 15.85
CA LEU A 171 -7.14 6.25 14.78
C LEU A 171 -7.69 7.59 14.27
N ALA A 172 -7.32 8.74 14.87
CA ALA A 172 -7.82 10.05 14.48
C ALA A 172 -7.03 10.65 13.29
N HIS A 173 -7.03 9.96 12.13
CA HIS A 173 -6.34 10.45 10.94
C HIS A 173 -6.97 11.74 10.41
N PRO A 174 -6.18 12.79 10.08
CA PRO A 174 -6.73 14.11 9.73
C PRO A 174 -7.42 14.16 8.37
N THR A 175 -7.11 13.25 7.44
CA THR A 175 -7.51 13.35 6.03
C THR A 175 -8.25 12.12 5.51
N TRP A 176 -7.78 10.91 5.88
CA TRP A 176 -8.25 9.64 5.30
C TRP A 176 -9.08 8.83 6.30
N ASP A 177 -10.17 8.22 5.82
CA ASP A 177 -10.90 7.18 6.54
C ASP A 177 -10.42 5.80 6.06
N MET A 178 -9.66 5.12 6.90
CA MET A 178 -8.96 3.88 6.57
C MET A 178 -9.19 2.81 7.64
N GLY A 179 -8.84 1.56 7.30
CA GLY A 179 -8.89 0.46 8.26
C GLY A 179 -7.91 0.65 9.44
N LEU A 180 -8.19 -0.05 10.55
CA LEU A 180 -7.48 0.06 11.83
C LEU A 180 -5.95 -0.02 11.67
N VAL A 181 -5.43 -1.03 10.97
CA VAL A 181 -3.97 -1.24 10.82
C VAL A 181 -3.35 -0.11 10.01
N ILE A 182 -3.92 0.25 8.86
CA ILE A 182 -3.38 1.30 7.99
C ILE A 182 -3.40 2.66 8.69
N THR A 183 -4.46 2.98 9.43
CA THR A 183 -4.57 4.23 10.18
C THR A 183 -3.50 4.32 11.28
N THR A 184 -3.27 3.24 12.02
CA THR A 184 -2.22 3.17 13.04
C THR A 184 -0.83 3.21 12.39
N ASN A 185 -0.63 2.55 11.26
CA ASN A 185 0.60 2.63 10.48
C ASN A 185 0.87 4.06 9.96
N SER A 186 -0.17 4.83 9.65
CA SER A 186 -0.02 6.26 9.34
C SER A 186 0.40 7.06 10.57
N ALA A 187 -0.17 6.76 11.74
CA ALA A 187 0.18 7.43 12.99
C ALA A 187 1.65 7.20 13.40
N THR A 188 2.18 5.99 13.20
CA THR A 188 3.58 5.61 13.48
C THR A 188 4.54 5.93 12.35
N LEU A 189 4.05 6.34 11.18
CA LEU A 189 4.77 6.44 9.90
C LEU A 189 5.35 5.12 9.38
N VAL A 190 4.97 3.98 9.94
CA VAL A 190 5.28 2.66 9.37
C VAL A 190 4.68 2.53 7.96
N ASN A 191 3.46 3.05 7.74
CA ASN A 191 2.88 3.08 6.38
C ASN A 191 3.81 3.75 5.38
N LYS A 192 4.41 4.89 5.74
CA LYS A 192 5.37 5.58 4.88
C LYS A 192 6.67 4.80 4.71
N GLY A 193 7.11 4.09 5.74
CA GLY A 193 8.24 3.15 5.64
C GLY A 193 7.96 2.02 4.64
N LEU A 194 6.78 1.39 4.72
CA LEU A 194 6.34 0.38 3.76
C LEU A 194 6.30 0.94 2.33
N GLU A 195 5.80 2.15 2.16
CA GLU A 195 5.75 2.82 0.86
C GLU A 195 7.13 3.15 0.29
N VAL A 196 8.14 3.43 1.11
CA VAL A 196 9.52 3.59 0.66
C VAL A 196 10.06 2.27 0.10
N ILE A 197 9.77 1.14 0.75
CA ILE A 197 10.14 -0.19 0.24
C ILE A 197 9.41 -0.47 -1.08
N GLU A 198 8.12 -0.19 -1.13
CA GLU A 198 7.30 -0.37 -2.34
C GLU A 198 7.80 0.48 -3.51
N ALA A 199 8.16 1.75 -3.27
CA ALA A 199 8.72 2.65 -4.29
C ALA A 199 10.02 2.10 -4.89
N HIS A 200 10.93 1.57 -4.04
CA HIS A 200 12.13 0.90 -4.51
C HIS A 200 11.80 -0.29 -5.43
N LEU A 201 10.88 -1.15 -4.99
CA LEU A 201 10.50 -2.36 -5.72
C LEU A 201 9.78 -2.06 -7.05
N LEU A 202 8.94 -1.02 -7.10
CA LEU A 202 8.18 -0.62 -8.28
C LEU A 202 9.04 0.08 -9.33
N PHE A 203 9.95 0.96 -8.91
CA PHE A 203 10.59 1.92 -9.81
C PHE A 203 12.11 1.72 -9.94
N ASP A 204 12.69 0.72 -9.29
CA ASP A 204 14.13 0.43 -9.30
C ASP A 204 15.02 1.62 -8.88
N VAL A 205 14.49 2.50 -8.02
CA VAL A 205 15.25 3.64 -7.47
C VAL A 205 15.89 3.23 -6.14
N PRO A 206 17.19 3.41 -5.94
CA PRO A 206 17.88 3.08 -4.69
C PRO A 206 17.31 3.86 -3.49
N TYR A 207 17.35 3.26 -2.28
CA TYR A 207 16.76 3.83 -1.06
C TYR A 207 17.32 5.21 -0.68
N ASP A 208 18.59 5.49 -0.96
CA ASP A 208 19.25 6.78 -0.75
C ASP A 208 18.72 7.88 -1.69
N ARG A 209 18.04 7.49 -2.77
CA ARG A 209 17.37 8.38 -3.73
C ARG A 209 15.85 8.41 -3.55
N ILE A 210 15.33 7.89 -2.44
CA ILE A 210 13.93 7.99 -2.05
C ILE A 210 13.83 8.86 -0.81
N ALA A 211 13.33 10.09 -1.00
CA ALA A 211 13.11 11.06 0.06
C ALA A 211 11.64 11.03 0.53
N VAL A 212 11.42 11.41 1.78
CA VAL A 212 10.08 11.60 2.35
C VAL A 212 9.96 13.05 2.83
N THR A 213 8.82 13.68 2.54
CA THR A 213 8.47 15.02 3.05
C THR A 213 7.05 15.01 3.60
N VAL A 214 6.81 15.76 4.66
CA VAL A 214 5.48 15.91 5.24
C VAL A 214 4.72 17.00 4.50
N HIS A 215 3.52 16.67 4.00
CA HIS A 215 2.60 17.56 3.30
C HIS A 215 1.19 17.39 3.90
N PRO A 216 0.84 18.19 4.94
CA PRO A 216 -0.36 17.97 5.72
C PRO A 216 -1.67 18.06 4.93
N GLN A 217 -1.69 18.87 3.87
CA GLN A 217 -2.89 19.06 3.04
C GLN A 217 -3.19 17.84 2.15
N SER A 218 -2.21 16.95 1.93
CA SER A 218 -2.33 15.76 1.09
C SER A 218 -2.89 16.05 -0.32
N ILE A 219 -2.60 17.23 -0.87
CA ILE A 219 -2.97 17.63 -2.23
C ILE A 219 -1.93 17.15 -3.24
N VAL A 220 -0.64 17.31 -2.91
CA VAL A 220 0.46 16.70 -3.69
C VAL A 220 0.70 15.30 -3.13
N HIS A 221 0.45 14.28 -3.96
CA HIS A 221 0.54 12.88 -3.51
C HIS A 221 1.95 12.32 -3.57
N SER A 222 2.76 12.71 -4.56
CA SER A 222 4.21 12.48 -4.63
C SER A 222 4.82 13.26 -5.78
N MET A 223 6.15 13.25 -5.85
CA MET A 223 6.93 14.02 -6.83
C MET A 223 8.11 13.21 -7.36
N VAL A 224 8.56 13.55 -8.57
CA VAL A 224 9.80 13.08 -9.15
C VAL A 224 10.69 14.28 -9.42
N GLU A 225 11.89 14.29 -8.85
CA GLU A 225 12.93 15.29 -9.12
C GLU A 225 13.86 14.75 -10.19
N PHE A 226 14.09 15.53 -11.24
CA PHE A 226 14.95 15.19 -12.37
C PHE A 226 16.36 15.80 -12.23
N VAL A 227 17.30 15.31 -13.04
CA VAL A 227 18.72 15.70 -12.98
C VAL A 227 18.97 17.16 -13.35
N ASP A 228 18.06 17.81 -14.06
CA ASP A 228 18.08 19.23 -14.39
C ASP A 228 17.59 20.14 -13.25
N GLY A 229 17.15 19.54 -12.13
CA GLY A 229 16.60 20.24 -10.96
C GLY A 229 15.10 20.49 -11.04
N SER A 230 14.42 20.15 -12.13
CA SER A 230 12.97 20.24 -12.22
C SER A 230 12.30 19.18 -11.34
N THR A 231 11.12 19.53 -10.80
CA THR A 231 10.28 18.60 -10.03
C THR A 231 8.90 18.51 -10.64
N VAL A 232 8.46 17.29 -10.97
CA VAL A 232 7.11 17.02 -11.48
C VAL A 232 6.30 16.36 -10.37
N ALA A 233 5.14 16.95 -10.07
CA ALA A 233 4.24 16.50 -9.02
C ALA A 233 2.88 16.12 -9.57
N GLN A 234 2.24 15.12 -9.00
CA GLN A 234 0.82 14.88 -9.20
C GLN A 234 0.06 15.50 -8.03
N ALA A 235 -0.91 16.35 -8.34
CA ALA A 235 -1.75 17.03 -7.37
C ALA A 235 -3.24 16.82 -7.69
N SER A 236 -4.02 16.49 -6.67
CA SER A 236 -5.47 16.36 -6.71
C SER A 236 -6.03 16.38 -5.28
N PRO A 237 -7.33 16.66 -5.07
CA PRO A 237 -7.95 16.36 -3.79
C PRO A 237 -7.78 14.89 -3.41
N PRO A 238 -7.63 14.55 -2.11
CA PRO A 238 -7.48 13.18 -1.64
C PRO A 238 -8.67 12.31 -2.04
N ASN A 239 -8.46 11.38 -3.00
CA ASN A 239 -9.50 10.50 -3.51
C ASN A 239 -8.88 9.26 -4.16
N MET A 240 -9.19 8.08 -3.61
CA MET A 240 -8.68 6.81 -4.14
C MET A 240 -9.28 6.41 -5.49
N ARG A 241 -10.42 6.97 -5.92
CA ARG A 241 -10.99 6.67 -7.25
C ARG A 241 -10.05 7.03 -8.39
N LEU A 242 -9.21 8.07 -8.23
CA LEU A 242 -8.25 8.46 -9.24
C LEU A 242 -7.17 7.39 -9.46
N PRO A 243 -6.37 6.97 -8.47
CA PRO A 243 -5.39 5.91 -8.66
C PRO A 243 -6.02 4.55 -8.99
N ILE A 244 -7.20 4.22 -8.45
CA ILE A 244 -7.96 3.03 -8.82
C ILE A 244 -8.29 3.05 -10.31
N SER A 245 -8.85 4.14 -10.83
CA SER A 245 -9.22 4.25 -12.25
C SER A 245 -8.02 4.12 -13.18
N LEU A 246 -6.87 4.68 -12.77
CA LEU A 246 -5.61 4.51 -13.49
C LEU A 246 -5.12 3.06 -13.45
N GLY A 247 -5.25 2.37 -12.32
CA GLY A 247 -4.95 0.94 -12.21
C GLY A 247 -5.79 0.09 -13.15
N LEU A 248 -7.08 0.43 -13.27
CA LEU A 248 -8.02 -0.28 -14.14
C LEU A 248 -7.79 -0.03 -15.64
N ASP A 249 -7.28 1.15 -16.04
CA ASP A 249 -7.16 1.51 -17.46
C ASP A 249 -5.82 2.17 -17.85
N TRP A 250 -4.76 1.83 -17.14
CA TRP A 250 -3.43 2.36 -17.43
C TRP A 250 -3.04 2.14 -18.91
N PRO A 251 -2.45 3.15 -19.61
CA PRO A 251 -2.05 4.48 -19.10
C PRO A 251 -3.13 5.57 -19.31
N HIS A 252 -4.38 5.22 -19.58
CA HIS A 252 -5.43 6.15 -19.94
C HIS A 252 -6.14 6.73 -18.70
N ARG A 253 -6.60 7.97 -18.80
CA ARG A 253 -7.40 8.60 -17.76
C ARG A 253 -8.89 8.34 -17.98
N VAL A 254 -9.60 8.10 -16.90
CA VAL A 254 -11.06 7.97 -16.89
C VAL A 254 -11.66 9.30 -16.46
N ALA A 255 -12.57 9.85 -17.26
CA ALA A 255 -13.18 11.14 -16.97
C ALA A 255 -14.14 11.05 -15.75
N GLY A 256 -14.23 12.13 -14.98
CA GLY A 256 -15.25 12.29 -13.91
C GLY A 256 -15.02 11.43 -12.66
N VAL A 257 -13.84 10.84 -12.45
CA VAL A 257 -13.56 9.98 -11.27
C VAL A 257 -13.21 10.76 -10.01
N GLY A 258 -12.81 12.02 -10.13
CA GLY A 258 -12.46 12.89 -9.01
C GLY A 258 -12.78 14.36 -9.31
N GLU A 259 -12.94 15.14 -8.26
CA GLU A 259 -13.15 16.58 -8.37
C GLU A 259 -11.83 17.27 -8.74
N PRO A 260 -11.84 18.28 -9.64
CA PRO A 260 -10.67 19.08 -9.92
C PRO A 260 -10.34 20.03 -8.75
N LEU A 261 -9.09 20.47 -8.70
CA LEU A 261 -8.69 21.57 -7.81
C LEU A 261 -9.35 22.87 -8.26
N ASP A 262 -9.76 23.69 -7.30
CA ASP A 262 -10.27 25.05 -7.58
C ASP A 262 -9.09 26.04 -7.70
N TRP A 263 -8.77 26.41 -8.94
CA TRP A 263 -7.73 27.41 -9.24
C TRP A 263 -8.23 28.85 -9.23
N THR A 264 -9.48 29.10 -8.87
CA THR A 264 -10.06 30.45 -8.78
C THR A 264 -9.86 31.06 -7.41
N THR A 265 -9.47 30.25 -6.41
CA THR A 265 -9.20 30.69 -5.03
C THR A 265 -7.73 30.53 -4.67
N ALA A 266 -7.25 31.39 -3.77
CA ALA A 266 -5.89 31.30 -3.25
C ALA A 266 -5.73 30.01 -2.41
N SER A 267 -4.65 29.27 -2.63
CA SER A 267 -4.31 28.09 -1.83
C SER A 267 -2.86 28.15 -1.38
N THR A 268 -2.57 27.51 -0.24
CA THR A 268 -1.20 27.38 0.29
C THR A 268 -0.91 25.91 0.56
N TRP A 269 0.18 25.42 -0.01
CA TRP A 269 0.68 24.06 0.21
C TRP A 269 1.99 24.12 0.96
N THR A 270 2.10 23.37 2.03
CA THR A 270 3.29 23.37 2.89
C THR A 270 3.99 22.02 2.82
N PHE A 271 5.31 22.06 2.89
CA PHE A 271 6.17 20.88 2.96
C PHE A 271 7.12 21.05 4.12
N GLU A 272 7.23 20.03 4.96
CA GLU A 272 8.04 20.03 6.17
C GLU A 272 9.01 18.84 6.13
N PRO A 273 10.22 18.96 6.68
CA PRO A 273 11.09 17.81 6.84
C PRO A 273 10.45 16.77 7.75
N LEU A 274 10.74 15.48 7.48
CA LEU A 274 10.35 14.39 8.36
C LEU A 274 11.13 14.48 9.68
N ASP A 275 10.43 14.41 10.81
CA ASP A 275 11.04 14.27 12.13
C ASP A 275 11.38 12.80 12.37
N THR A 276 12.64 12.45 12.08
CA THR A 276 13.13 11.07 12.20
C THR A 276 13.47 10.65 13.63
N GLU A 277 13.56 11.61 14.57
CA GLU A 277 13.75 11.34 15.99
C GLU A 277 12.42 10.92 16.63
N ALA A 278 11.36 11.65 16.38
CA ALA A 278 10.02 11.31 16.88
C ALA A 278 9.43 10.08 16.16
N PHE A 279 9.71 9.92 14.85
CA PHE A 279 9.14 8.87 13.99
C PHE A 279 10.23 8.15 13.19
N PRO A 280 10.99 7.23 13.80
CA PRO A 280 12.12 6.54 13.15
C PRO A 280 11.71 5.42 12.19
N ALA A 281 10.41 5.14 12.01
CA ALA A 281 9.92 4.02 11.21
C ALA A 281 10.41 4.03 9.75
N VAL A 282 10.56 5.22 9.14
CA VAL A 282 11.02 5.32 7.74
C VAL A 282 12.48 4.89 7.60
N GLU A 283 13.34 5.29 8.54
CA GLU A 283 14.75 4.90 8.51
C GLU A 283 14.93 3.41 8.81
N LEU A 284 14.14 2.85 9.75
CA LEU A 284 14.10 1.40 9.98
C LEU A 284 13.67 0.64 8.71
N ALA A 285 12.61 1.10 8.04
CA ALA A 285 12.13 0.48 6.80
C ALA A 285 13.18 0.53 5.67
N LYS A 286 13.95 1.63 5.54
CA LYS A 286 15.06 1.70 4.60
C LYS A 286 16.14 0.69 4.93
N ALA A 287 16.52 0.55 6.20
CA ALA A 287 17.51 -0.45 6.63
C ALA A 287 17.04 -1.88 6.32
N VAL A 288 15.78 -2.19 6.63
CA VAL A 288 15.10 -3.45 6.31
C VAL A 288 15.11 -3.69 4.79
N GLY A 289 14.77 -2.68 4.01
CA GLY A 289 14.74 -2.77 2.55
C GLY A 289 16.14 -3.01 1.95
N VAL A 290 17.18 -2.39 2.50
CA VAL A 290 18.59 -2.62 2.09
C VAL A 290 19.04 -4.03 2.45
N SER A 291 18.63 -4.58 3.60
CA SER A 291 18.87 -5.97 3.97
C SER A 291 18.20 -6.94 2.98
N GLY A 292 17.05 -6.58 2.44
CA GLY A 292 16.34 -7.35 1.42
C GLY A 292 15.89 -8.74 1.90
N GLY A 293 15.88 -9.74 1.01
CA GLY A 293 15.53 -11.11 1.38
C GLY A 293 14.16 -11.21 2.05
N THR A 294 14.12 -11.82 3.24
CA THR A 294 12.90 -11.98 4.04
C THR A 294 12.70 -10.88 5.11
N TRP A 295 13.63 -9.92 5.26
CA TRP A 295 13.51 -8.82 6.23
C TRP A 295 12.25 -7.96 6.04
N PRO A 296 11.82 -7.58 4.82
CA PRO A 296 10.58 -6.84 4.63
C PRO A 296 9.33 -7.60 5.08
N ALA A 297 9.32 -8.93 4.91
CA ALA A 297 8.24 -9.79 5.39
C ALA A 297 8.18 -9.84 6.94
N VAL A 298 9.36 -9.94 7.58
CA VAL A 298 9.49 -9.88 9.05
C VAL A 298 9.03 -8.54 9.60
N PHE A 299 9.47 -7.43 9.01
CA PHE A 299 9.07 -6.08 9.38
C PHE A 299 7.54 -5.91 9.32
N ASN A 300 6.92 -6.32 8.21
CA ASN A 300 5.46 -6.23 8.04
C ASN A 300 4.72 -7.08 9.07
N ALA A 301 5.10 -8.35 9.24
CA ALA A 301 4.44 -9.27 10.15
C ALA A 301 4.57 -8.86 11.63
N ALA A 302 5.76 -8.40 12.04
CA ALA A 302 5.98 -7.87 13.39
C ALA A 302 5.13 -6.62 13.65
N ASN A 303 5.06 -5.72 12.68
CA ASN A 303 4.24 -4.51 12.78
C ASN A 303 2.74 -4.84 12.92
N GLU A 304 2.19 -5.73 12.10
CA GLU A 304 0.79 -6.15 12.21
C GLU A 304 0.49 -6.69 13.62
N GLN A 305 1.40 -7.52 14.17
CA GLN A 305 1.25 -8.12 15.49
C GLN A 305 1.30 -7.06 16.60
N ALA A 306 2.26 -6.13 16.53
CA ALA A 306 2.42 -5.04 17.49
C ALA A 306 1.23 -4.06 17.46
N VAL A 307 0.74 -3.70 16.28
CA VAL A 307 -0.46 -2.86 16.12
C VAL A 307 -1.68 -3.52 16.76
N MET A 308 -1.89 -4.82 16.53
CA MET A 308 -3.01 -5.54 17.15
C MET A 308 -2.88 -5.61 18.67
N ALA A 309 -1.65 -5.77 19.20
CA ALA A 309 -1.39 -5.76 20.63
C ALA A 309 -1.67 -4.39 21.27
N PHE A 310 -1.29 -3.31 20.60
CA PHE A 310 -1.59 -1.94 21.03
C PHE A 310 -3.10 -1.70 21.11
N HIS A 311 -3.86 -2.08 20.09
CA HIS A 311 -5.32 -1.94 20.10
C HIS A 311 -6.02 -2.83 21.13
N ALA A 312 -5.38 -3.94 21.53
CA ALA A 312 -5.83 -4.79 22.63
C ALA A 312 -5.43 -4.25 24.01
N GLY A 313 -4.71 -3.12 24.08
CA GLY A 313 -4.23 -2.53 25.34
C GLY A 313 -3.13 -3.33 26.03
N ARG A 314 -2.41 -4.19 25.30
CA ARG A 314 -1.32 -5.01 25.86
C ARG A 314 0.03 -4.29 25.88
N ILE A 315 0.23 -3.32 25.00
CA ILE A 315 1.44 -2.49 24.89
C ILE A 315 1.08 -1.03 24.65
N GLY A 316 2.00 -0.10 24.90
CA GLY A 316 1.88 1.32 24.60
C GLY A 316 2.17 1.64 23.12
N TYR A 317 1.93 2.89 22.74
CA TYR A 317 2.14 3.34 21.35
C TYR A 317 3.60 3.25 20.91
N LEU A 318 4.54 3.64 21.76
CA LEU A 318 5.97 3.58 21.43
C LEU A 318 6.47 2.13 21.32
N ASP A 319 5.89 1.22 22.08
CA ASP A 319 6.25 -0.20 22.06
C ASP A 319 5.95 -0.86 20.71
N ILE A 320 5.07 -0.26 19.88
CA ILE A 320 4.80 -0.79 18.52
C ILE A 320 6.11 -0.87 17.74
N LEU A 321 6.80 0.25 17.59
CA LEU A 321 8.03 0.29 16.79
C LEU A 321 9.21 -0.36 17.51
N ASP A 322 9.26 -0.28 18.83
CA ASP A 322 10.31 -0.92 19.63
C ASP A 322 10.22 -2.46 19.49
N THR A 323 9.00 -3.03 19.51
CA THR A 323 8.74 -4.46 19.21
C THR A 323 9.20 -4.82 17.78
N VAL A 324 8.82 -4.02 16.80
CA VAL A 324 9.21 -4.26 15.39
C VAL A 324 10.73 -4.27 15.24
N THR A 325 11.41 -3.29 15.85
CA THR A 325 12.88 -3.18 15.79
C THR A 325 13.52 -4.42 16.41
N GLU A 326 13.08 -4.84 17.58
CA GLU A 326 13.64 -6.02 18.25
C GLU A 326 13.43 -7.31 17.46
N VAL A 327 12.27 -7.50 16.83
CA VAL A 327 12.01 -8.67 15.97
C VAL A 327 12.90 -8.66 14.73
N VAL A 328 13.06 -7.49 14.09
CA VAL A 328 13.95 -7.32 12.92
C VAL A 328 15.41 -7.63 13.29
N ASP A 329 15.88 -7.14 14.44
CA ASP A 329 17.26 -7.35 14.91
C ASP A 329 17.55 -8.81 15.27
N ARG A 330 16.55 -9.60 15.66
CA ARG A 330 16.67 -11.04 15.93
C ARG A 330 16.63 -11.91 14.67
N HIS A 331 16.37 -11.33 13.50
CA HIS A 331 16.21 -12.09 12.26
C HIS A 331 17.57 -12.35 11.59
N ASP A 332 17.82 -13.62 11.28
CA ASP A 332 19.07 -14.07 10.66
C ASP A 332 18.98 -14.23 9.12
N GLY A 333 17.84 -13.87 8.53
CA GLY A 333 17.58 -14.07 7.10
C GLY A 333 16.81 -15.37 6.81
N GLY A 334 16.51 -15.56 5.53
CA GLY A 334 15.78 -16.75 5.06
C GLY A 334 15.84 -16.88 3.54
N GLU A 335 15.48 -18.06 3.02
CA GLU A 335 15.35 -18.28 1.58
C GLU A 335 14.25 -17.41 0.97
N VAL A 336 14.54 -16.81 -0.19
CA VAL A 336 13.56 -16.04 -0.96
C VAL A 336 12.76 -16.98 -1.84
N THR A 337 11.99 -17.84 -1.19
CA THR A 337 10.96 -18.71 -1.79
C THR A 337 9.62 -18.38 -1.14
N LEU A 338 8.51 -18.76 -1.77
CA LEU A 338 7.19 -18.52 -1.16
C LEU A 338 7.09 -19.17 0.24
N ALA A 339 7.56 -20.40 0.38
CA ALA A 339 7.58 -21.10 1.67
C ALA A 339 8.52 -20.41 2.68
N GLY A 340 9.70 -19.93 2.24
CA GLY A 340 10.64 -19.21 3.09
C GLY A 340 10.09 -17.88 3.58
N VAL A 341 9.44 -17.10 2.71
CA VAL A 341 8.80 -15.83 3.05
C VAL A 341 7.65 -16.05 4.05
N LEU A 342 6.75 -17.00 3.79
CA LEU A 342 5.65 -17.33 4.70
C LEU A 342 6.16 -17.89 6.04
N GLY A 343 7.25 -18.66 6.00
CA GLY A 343 7.93 -19.15 7.20
C GLY A 343 8.52 -18.02 8.05
N ALA A 344 9.14 -17.02 7.41
CA ALA A 344 9.67 -15.83 8.06
C ALA A 344 8.58 -14.97 8.71
N GLU A 345 7.44 -14.78 8.03
CA GLU A 345 6.28 -14.08 8.61
C GLU A 345 5.74 -14.82 9.84
N ALA A 346 5.57 -16.15 9.73
CA ALA A 346 5.09 -16.95 10.86
C ALA A 346 6.06 -16.92 12.04
N TRP A 347 7.37 -16.90 11.79
CA TRP A 347 8.39 -16.72 12.81
C TRP A 347 8.31 -15.33 13.44
N ALA A 348 8.23 -14.27 12.63
CA ALA A 348 8.15 -12.90 13.10
C ALA A 348 6.94 -12.65 14.01
N ARG A 349 5.77 -13.22 13.65
CA ARG A 349 4.56 -13.11 14.50
C ARG A 349 4.75 -13.77 15.86
N ARG A 350 5.34 -14.96 15.91
CA ARG A 350 5.62 -15.63 17.19
C ARG A 350 6.64 -14.86 18.03
N THR A 351 7.72 -14.39 17.42
CA THR A 351 8.76 -13.60 18.08
C THR A 351 8.21 -12.27 18.60
N ALA A 352 7.34 -11.60 17.83
CA ALA A 352 6.65 -10.41 18.28
C ALA A 352 5.75 -10.67 19.50
N ASP A 353 5.01 -11.79 19.52
CA ASP A 353 4.20 -12.16 20.68
C ASP A 353 5.06 -12.44 21.93
N GLU A 354 6.25 -13.02 21.76
CA GLU A 354 7.22 -13.21 22.86
C GLU A 354 7.74 -11.86 23.40
N VAL A 355 8.11 -10.93 22.51
CA VAL A 355 8.56 -9.58 22.88
C VAL A 355 7.43 -8.83 23.62
N ILE A 356 6.21 -8.84 23.06
CA ILE A 356 5.03 -8.21 23.66
C ILE A 356 4.73 -8.79 25.06
N ALA A 357 4.85 -10.12 25.22
CA ALA A 357 4.63 -10.76 26.51
C ALA A 357 5.69 -10.38 27.57
N ALA A 358 6.89 -9.97 27.15
CA ALA A 358 7.93 -9.51 28.05
C ALA A 358 7.77 -8.03 28.48
N LEU A 359 6.95 -7.24 27.75
CA LEU A 359 6.63 -5.85 28.08
C LEU A 359 5.43 -5.73 29.03
N ALA A 360 4.56 -6.75 29.08
CA ALA A 360 3.36 -6.81 29.92
C ALA A 360 3.65 -7.27 31.34
#